data_2634f176448bdbd50ac552e753eea2c2
#
_entry.id   2634f176448bdbd50ac552e753eea2c2
#
_cell.length_a   1.000
_cell.length_b   1.000
_cell.length_c   1.000
_cell.angle_alpha   90.00
_cell.angle_beta   90.00
_cell.angle_gamma   90.00
#
_symmetry.space_group_name_H-M   'P 1'
#
loop_
_entity.id
_entity.type
_entity.pdbx_description
1 polymer ?
#
loop_
_entity_poly.entity_id
_entity_poly.type
_entity_poly.pdbx_seq_one_letter_code
_entity_poly.pdbx_strand_id
1 'polypeptide(L)'
;MTWTIRPADVRDADAWAAVLVQSWQEAYTHLLPEGFFTPEYVESRRQWWRGTLQDPPLGAVFRVGIQDGQIVGIAMAADATGAEGEDVPRERQLSLIYVLESEYGTGLGQALLDAVLGVDPAMLWVAERNPRAIRFYERNGFALDGLRREDEHRPLLSSVRMVR
;
A
#
# COMPACT_ATOMS: atom_id res chain seq x y z
N MET A 1 -23.24 1.35 -3.43
CA MET A 1 -22.46 1.90 -4.55
C MET A 1 -21.49 0.83 -5.02
N THR A 2 -21.31 0.72 -6.31
CA THR A 2 -20.56 -0.38 -6.92
C THR A 2 -19.23 0.15 -7.43
N TRP A 3 -18.15 -0.42 -6.99
CA TRP A 3 -16.80 -0.17 -7.49
C TRP A 3 -16.41 -1.24 -8.52
N THR A 4 -15.42 -0.94 -9.34
CA THR A 4 -14.80 -1.86 -10.28
C THR A 4 -13.30 -1.87 -10.08
N ILE A 5 -12.62 -2.95 -10.49
CA ILE A 5 -11.16 -3.06 -10.42
C ILE A 5 -10.62 -3.28 -11.83
N ARG A 6 -9.53 -2.58 -12.16
CA ARG A 6 -8.78 -2.81 -13.39
C ARG A 6 -7.26 -2.68 -13.16
N PRO A 7 -6.44 -3.18 -14.10
CA PRO A 7 -5.02 -2.86 -14.09
C PRO A 7 -4.78 -1.35 -14.16
N ALA A 8 -3.73 -0.88 -13.49
CA ALA A 8 -3.25 0.49 -13.60
C ALA A 8 -2.24 0.63 -14.74
N ASP A 9 -2.16 1.81 -15.32
CA ASP A 9 -1.11 2.18 -16.27
C ASP A 9 -0.54 3.58 -15.94
N VAL A 10 0.44 4.04 -16.73
CA VAL A 10 1.15 5.30 -16.46
C VAL A 10 0.22 6.52 -16.43
N ARG A 11 -0.92 6.49 -17.13
CA ARG A 11 -1.91 7.59 -17.14
C ARG A 11 -2.61 7.74 -15.79
N ASP A 12 -2.56 6.70 -14.96
CA ASP A 12 -3.16 6.72 -13.62
C ASP A 12 -2.23 7.32 -12.55
N ALA A 13 -0.99 7.66 -12.90
CA ALA A 13 0.04 8.02 -11.92
C ALA A 13 -0.36 9.18 -11.00
N ASP A 14 -0.99 10.23 -11.54
CA ASP A 14 -1.41 11.39 -10.75
C ASP A 14 -2.55 11.03 -9.79
N ALA A 15 -3.55 10.28 -10.26
CA ALA A 15 -4.64 9.80 -9.42
C ALA A 15 -4.17 8.76 -8.40
N TRP A 16 -3.23 7.89 -8.78
CA TRP A 16 -2.57 6.94 -7.87
C TRP A 16 -1.89 7.66 -6.72
N ALA A 17 -1.05 8.66 -7.03
CA ALA A 17 -0.37 9.46 -6.02
C ALA A 17 -1.35 10.25 -5.12
N ALA A 18 -2.43 10.76 -5.70
CA ALA A 18 -3.47 11.47 -4.95
C ALA A 18 -4.16 10.56 -3.93
N VAL A 19 -4.53 9.34 -4.30
CA VAL A 19 -5.12 8.35 -3.37
C VAL A 19 -4.13 7.99 -2.28
N LEU A 20 -2.85 7.78 -2.62
CA LEU A 20 -1.82 7.48 -1.63
C LEU A 20 -1.70 8.61 -0.61
N VAL A 21 -1.57 9.84 -1.05
CA VAL A 21 -1.45 11.01 -0.15
C VAL A 21 -2.70 11.16 0.71
N GLN A 22 -3.89 11.11 0.11
CA GLN A 22 -5.13 11.27 0.86
C GLN A 22 -5.32 10.15 1.89
N SER A 23 -5.09 8.90 1.52
CA SER A 23 -5.21 7.78 2.46
C SER A 23 -4.23 7.87 3.62
N TRP A 24 -3.02 8.40 3.38
CA TRP A 24 -2.05 8.68 4.44
C TRP A 24 -2.51 9.84 5.34
N GLN A 25 -3.09 10.88 4.79
CA GLN A 25 -3.69 11.96 5.58
C GLN A 25 -4.80 11.44 6.48
N GLU A 26 -5.66 10.58 5.94
CA GLU A 26 -6.77 9.98 6.69
C GLU A 26 -6.30 9.05 7.81
N ALA A 27 -5.27 8.24 7.54
CA ALA A 27 -4.81 7.20 8.46
C ALA A 27 -3.72 7.65 9.44
N TYR A 28 -2.83 8.55 9.03
CA TYR A 28 -1.56 8.80 9.73
C TYR A 28 -1.31 10.25 10.12
N THR A 29 -2.21 11.20 9.88
CA THR A 29 -1.97 12.61 10.22
C THR A 29 -1.57 12.79 11.69
N HIS A 30 -2.19 12.04 12.60
CA HIS A 30 -1.90 12.10 14.04
C HIS A 30 -0.52 11.49 14.41
N LEU A 31 0.14 10.78 13.48
CA LEU A 31 1.46 10.16 13.66
C LEU A 31 2.57 10.86 12.87
N LEU A 32 2.23 11.89 12.10
CA LEU A 32 3.14 12.62 11.25
C LEU A 32 3.41 14.03 11.81
N PRO A 33 4.60 14.59 11.55
CA PRO A 33 4.87 15.98 11.89
C PRO A 33 3.88 16.94 11.22
N GLU A 34 3.57 18.05 11.88
CA GLU A 34 2.76 19.11 11.29
C GLU A 34 3.41 19.60 9.98
N GLY A 35 2.60 19.81 8.94
CA GLY A 35 3.08 20.27 7.64
C GLY A 35 3.84 19.23 6.83
N PHE A 36 3.71 17.95 7.16
CA PHE A 36 4.38 16.86 6.42
C PHE A 36 4.02 16.82 4.93
N PHE A 37 2.74 17.06 4.59
CA PHE A 37 2.24 16.99 3.21
C PHE A 37 2.41 18.34 2.50
N THR A 38 3.65 18.74 2.24
CA THR A 38 3.94 19.97 1.47
C THR A 38 3.61 19.76 -0.02
N PRO A 39 3.40 20.84 -0.81
CA PRO A 39 3.25 20.74 -2.25
C PRO A 39 4.43 20.02 -2.92
N GLU A 40 5.64 20.26 -2.45
CA GLU A 40 6.87 19.62 -2.95
C GLU A 40 6.85 18.11 -2.67
N TYR A 41 6.40 17.69 -1.49
CA TYR A 41 6.26 16.28 -1.16
C TYR A 41 5.25 15.59 -2.09
N VAL A 42 4.08 16.20 -2.26
CA VAL A 42 3.02 15.66 -3.13
C VAL A 42 3.53 15.51 -4.57
N GLU A 43 4.21 16.54 -5.10
CA GLU A 43 4.79 16.48 -6.45
C GLU A 43 5.86 15.40 -6.57
N SER A 44 6.71 15.24 -5.56
CA SER A 44 7.71 14.18 -5.54
C SER A 44 7.07 12.79 -5.62
N ARG A 45 5.91 12.59 -4.98
CA ARG A 45 5.17 11.32 -5.04
C ARG A 45 4.58 11.08 -6.42
N ARG A 46 4.03 12.12 -7.07
CA ARG A 46 3.54 12.00 -8.45
C ARG A 46 4.65 11.57 -9.41
N GLN A 47 5.81 12.22 -9.34
CA GLN A 47 6.94 11.90 -10.20
C GLN A 47 7.46 10.50 -9.95
N TRP A 48 7.58 10.10 -8.69
CA TRP A 48 8.04 8.78 -8.31
C TRP A 48 7.11 7.67 -8.83
N TRP A 49 5.80 7.84 -8.67
CA TRP A 49 4.82 6.85 -9.13
C TRP A 49 4.69 6.83 -10.65
N ARG A 50 4.83 7.96 -11.32
CA ARG A 50 4.89 7.99 -12.78
C ARG A 50 6.07 7.17 -13.28
N GLY A 51 7.25 7.34 -12.70
CA GLY A 51 8.43 6.54 -13.02
C GLY A 51 8.23 5.05 -12.74
N THR A 52 7.63 4.72 -11.61
CA THR A 52 7.39 3.33 -11.21
C THR A 52 6.37 2.63 -12.11
N LEU A 53 5.31 3.31 -12.52
CA LEU A 53 4.32 2.74 -13.45
C LEU A 53 4.87 2.65 -14.87
N GLN A 54 5.79 3.51 -15.25
CA GLN A 54 6.43 3.51 -16.57
C GLN A 54 7.49 2.41 -16.68
N ASP A 55 8.27 2.19 -15.63
CA ASP A 55 9.30 1.16 -15.54
C ASP A 55 9.11 0.35 -14.25
N PRO A 56 8.16 -0.60 -14.25
CA PRO A 56 7.76 -1.29 -13.04
C PRO A 56 8.85 -2.25 -12.53
N PRO A 57 8.95 -2.43 -11.21
CA PRO A 57 9.84 -3.42 -10.64
C PRO A 57 9.45 -4.85 -11.06
N LEU A 58 10.39 -5.77 -10.91
CA LEU A 58 10.21 -7.16 -11.32
C LEU A 58 8.98 -7.78 -10.64
N GLY A 59 8.15 -8.44 -11.44
CA GLY A 59 6.96 -9.14 -10.98
C GLY A 59 5.83 -8.21 -10.51
N ALA A 60 5.90 -6.90 -10.78
CA ALA A 60 4.90 -5.95 -10.32
C ALA A 60 3.52 -6.16 -10.93
N VAL A 61 2.51 -6.12 -10.09
CA VAL A 61 1.09 -6.12 -10.45
C VAL A 61 0.44 -4.92 -9.79
N PHE A 62 -0.16 -4.06 -10.59
CA PHE A 62 -0.85 -2.85 -10.11
C PHE A 62 -2.34 -2.96 -10.39
N ARG A 63 -3.16 -2.57 -9.42
CA ARG A 63 -4.63 -2.50 -9.58
C ARG A 63 -5.15 -1.20 -9.00
N VAL A 64 -6.17 -0.67 -9.64
CA VAL A 64 -6.95 0.47 -9.16
C VAL A 64 -8.40 0.06 -8.94
N GLY A 65 -8.97 0.55 -7.86
CA GLY A 65 -10.40 0.47 -7.57
C GLY A 65 -11.06 1.79 -7.97
N ILE A 66 -12.12 1.71 -8.75
CA ILE A 66 -12.80 2.85 -9.33
C ILE A 66 -14.26 2.88 -8.88
N GLN A 67 -14.69 4.04 -8.42
CA GLN A 67 -16.09 4.33 -8.12
C GLN A 67 -16.48 5.67 -8.74
N ASP A 68 -17.61 5.70 -9.42
CA ASP A 68 -18.10 6.91 -10.10
C ASP A 68 -17.05 7.56 -11.02
N GLY A 69 -16.25 6.74 -11.70
CA GLY A 69 -15.20 7.19 -12.61
C GLY A 69 -13.92 7.68 -11.94
N GLN A 70 -13.84 7.63 -10.62
CA GLN A 70 -12.65 8.08 -9.87
C GLN A 70 -11.93 6.92 -9.21
N ILE A 71 -10.60 7.00 -9.16
CA ILE A 71 -9.79 6.04 -8.42
C ILE A 71 -9.94 6.34 -6.92
N VAL A 72 -10.41 5.35 -6.16
CA VAL A 72 -10.65 5.42 -4.71
C VAL A 72 -9.88 4.37 -3.92
N GLY A 73 -9.15 3.52 -4.62
CA GLY A 73 -8.30 2.50 -4.02
C GLY A 73 -7.18 2.09 -4.96
N ILE A 74 -6.05 1.70 -4.39
CA ILE A 74 -4.86 1.29 -5.12
C ILE A 74 -4.22 0.08 -4.44
N ALA A 75 -3.65 -0.81 -5.23
CA ALA A 75 -2.88 -1.94 -4.70
C ALA A 75 -1.73 -2.32 -5.63
N MET A 76 -0.64 -2.76 -5.03
CA MET A 76 0.54 -3.24 -5.73
C MET A 76 1.12 -4.45 -5.01
N ALA A 77 1.43 -5.49 -5.77
CA ALA A 77 2.30 -6.59 -5.35
C ALA A 77 3.47 -6.70 -6.31
N ALA A 78 4.59 -7.24 -5.85
CA ALA A 78 5.79 -7.43 -6.65
C ALA A 78 6.61 -8.60 -6.09
N ASP A 79 7.73 -8.91 -6.73
CA ASP A 79 8.70 -9.83 -6.14
C ASP A 79 9.24 -9.25 -4.84
N ALA A 80 9.35 -10.09 -3.82
CA ALA A 80 9.78 -9.66 -2.50
C ALA A 80 11.25 -9.22 -2.50
N THR A 81 11.53 -8.17 -1.76
CA THR A 81 12.87 -7.64 -1.56
C THR A 81 13.15 -7.44 -0.07
N GLY A 82 14.42 -7.48 0.31
CA GLY A 82 14.87 -7.22 1.67
C GLY A 82 16.10 -6.33 1.68
N ALA A 83 16.42 -5.76 2.84
CA ALA A 83 17.68 -5.09 3.07
C ALA A 83 18.84 -6.09 3.05
N GLU A 84 20.06 -5.60 2.86
CA GLU A 84 21.24 -6.45 2.91
C GLU A 84 21.31 -7.21 4.25
N GLY A 85 21.47 -8.54 4.17
CA GLY A 85 21.50 -9.42 5.34
C GLY A 85 20.13 -9.71 5.96
N GLU A 86 19.06 -9.15 5.43
CA GLU A 86 17.70 -9.43 5.89
C GLU A 86 17.15 -10.69 5.21
N ASP A 87 16.52 -11.56 5.98
CA ASP A 87 15.83 -12.73 5.46
C ASP A 87 14.59 -12.32 4.68
N VAL A 88 14.37 -12.93 3.51
CA VAL A 88 13.21 -12.73 2.66
C VAL A 88 12.43 -14.06 2.61
N PRO A 89 11.43 -14.26 3.48
CA PRO A 89 10.81 -15.55 3.68
C PRO A 89 9.82 -15.98 2.59
N ARG A 90 9.50 -15.09 1.64
CA ARG A 90 8.53 -15.34 0.58
C ARG A 90 9.03 -14.76 -0.73
N GLU A 91 8.58 -15.34 -1.85
CA GLU A 91 8.91 -14.84 -3.19
C GLU A 91 8.08 -13.60 -3.57
N ARG A 92 6.88 -13.47 -3.01
CA ARG A 92 5.97 -12.36 -3.30
C ARG A 92 5.83 -11.43 -2.10
N GLN A 93 5.65 -10.15 -2.40
CA GLN A 93 5.39 -9.11 -1.42
C GLN A 93 4.17 -8.28 -1.83
N LEU A 94 3.27 -8.06 -0.87
CA LEU A 94 2.28 -7.00 -0.98
C LEU A 94 2.99 -5.67 -0.70
N SER A 95 3.16 -4.85 -1.72
CA SER A 95 3.88 -3.58 -1.58
C SER A 95 3.03 -2.51 -0.92
N LEU A 96 1.75 -2.45 -1.31
CA LEU A 96 0.77 -1.55 -0.67
C LEU A 96 -0.66 -1.96 -1.01
N ILE A 97 -1.59 -1.60 -0.12
CA ILE A 97 -3.01 -1.40 -0.38
C ILE A 97 -3.43 -0.14 0.34
N TYR A 98 -4.00 0.81 -0.38
CA TYR A 98 -4.62 1.99 0.20
C TYR A 98 -6.01 2.19 -0.39
N VAL A 99 -6.96 2.40 0.49
CA VAL A 99 -8.37 2.65 0.15
C VAL A 99 -8.77 3.90 0.90
N LEU A 100 -9.46 4.82 0.22
CA LEU A 100 -9.97 6.03 0.88
C LEU A 100 -10.95 5.66 2.01
N GLU A 101 -10.99 6.47 3.05
CA GLU A 101 -11.84 6.24 4.21
C GLU A 101 -13.31 6.07 3.84
N SER A 102 -13.78 6.80 2.81
CA SER A 102 -15.13 6.68 2.28
C SER A 102 -15.50 5.27 1.80
N GLU A 103 -14.50 4.46 1.46
CA GLU A 103 -14.67 3.10 0.95
C GLU A 103 -14.42 2.02 2.02
N TYR A 104 -14.19 2.42 3.26
CA TYR A 104 -14.00 1.45 4.35
C TYR A 104 -15.26 0.60 4.55
N GLY A 105 -15.08 -0.71 4.67
CA GLY A 105 -16.17 -1.65 4.86
C GLY A 105 -16.96 -2.01 3.61
N THR A 106 -16.60 -1.49 2.44
CA THR A 106 -17.28 -1.80 1.17
C THR A 106 -16.82 -3.11 0.52
N GLY A 107 -15.73 -3.71 1.02
CA GLY A 107 -15.10 -4.88 0.42
C GLY A 107 -14.04 -4.54 -0.64
N LEU A 108 -13.82 -3.26 -0.96
CA LEU A 108 -12.84 -2.85 -1.97
C LEU A 108 -11.41 -3.29 -1.60
N GLY A 109 -11.01 -3.14 -0.34
CA GLY A 109 -9.68 -3.57 0.11
C GLY A 109 -9.45 -5.07 -0.10
N GLN A 110 -10.46 -5.90 0.20
CA GLN A 110 -10.38 -7.34 -0.02
C GLN A 110 -10.26 -7.67 -1.51
N ALA A 111 -11.08 -7.06 -2.34
CA ALA A 111 -11.06 -7.29 -3.78
C ALA A 111 -9.73 -6.84 -4.43
N LEU A 112 -9.14 -5.76 -3.94
CA LEU A 112 -7.81 -5.30 -4.37
C LEU A 112 -6.71 -6.30 -3.97
N LEU A 113 -6.74 -6.81 -2.74
CA LEU A 113 -5.80 -7.85 -2.29
C LEU A 113 -5.90 -9.10 -3.17
N ASP A 114 -7.12 -9.56 -3.40
CA ASP A 114 -7.37 -10.74 -4.24
C ASP A 114 -6.87 -10.52 -5.68
N ALA A 115 -7.00 -9.32 -6.21
CA ALA A 115 -6.59 -8.98 -7.57
C ALA A 115 -5.08 -8.90 -7.77
N VAL A 116 -4.31 -8.50 -6.74
CA VAL A 116 -2.84 -8.37 -6.87
C VAL A 116 -2.08 -9.59 -6.36
N LEU A 117 -2.65 -10.36 -5.45
CA LEU A 117 -1.94 -11.43 -4.75
C LEU A 117 -2.74 -12.74 -4.67
N GLY A 118 -4.06 -12.68 -4.67
CA GLY A 118 -4.91 -13.84 -4.44
C GLY A 118 -4.64 -14.47 -3.08
N VAL A 119 -4.47 -15.78 -3.07
CA VAL A 119 -4.15 -16.58 -1.87
C VAL A 119 -2.68 -17.01 -1.81
N ASP A 120 -1.84 -16.47 -2.66
CA ASP A 120 -0.43 -16.84 -2.74
C ASP A 120 0.30 -16.56 -1.41
N PRO A 121 1.27 -17.40 -1.05
CA PRO A 121 2.21 -17.09 0.03
C PRO A 121 2.90 -15.75 -0.25
N ALA A 122 2.99 -14.90 0.78
CA ALA A 122 3.54 -13.56 0.62
C ALA A 122 4.00 -12.97 1.95
N MET A 123 4.75 -11.90 1.85
CA MET A 123 5.11 -11.04 2.98
C MET A 123 4.63 -9.61 2.75
N LEU A 124 4.53 -8.84 3.81
CA LEU A 124 4.22 -7.42 3.76
C LEU A 124 4.83 -6.67 4.94
N TRP A 125 4.95 -5.37 4.80
CA TRP A 125 5.26 -4.45 5.87
C TRP A 125 4.05 -3.57 6.15
N VAL A 126 3.72 -3.39 7.42
CA VAL A 126 2.57 -2.58 7.85
C VAL A 126 3.00 -1.68 9.01
N ALA A 127 2.45 -0.48 9.06
CA ALA A 127 2.69 0.43 10.19
C ALA A 127 2.23 -0.24 11.50
N GLU A 128 3.14 -0.30 12.47
CA GLU A 128 2.89 -0.92 13.77
C GLU A 128 1.69 -0.32 14.50
N ARG A 129 1.48 0.98 14.29
CA ARG A 129 0.38 1.74 14.91
C ARG A 129 -0.89 1.79 14.05
N ASN A 130 -1.03 0.88 13.10
CA ASN A 130 -2.25 0.72 12.32
C ASN A 130 -2.95 -0.60 12.64
N PRO A 131 -3.64 -0.70 13.78
CA PRO A 131 -4.29 -1.96 14.20
C PRO A 131 -5.40 -2.40 13.23
N ARG A 132 -6.03 -1.47 12.52
CA ARG A 132 -7.05 -1.78 11.53
C ARG A 132 -6.46 -2.57 10.37
N ALA A 133 -5.33 -2.11 9.81
CA ALA A 133 -4.64 -2.82 8.74
C ALA A 133 -4.11 -4.18 9.21
N ILE A 134 -3.51 -4.23 10.40
CA ILE A 134 -3.01 -5.50 10.97
C ILE A 134 -4.15 -6.52 11.08
N ARG A 135 -5.31 -6.14 11.62
CA ARG A 135 -6.48 -7.05 11.70
C ARG A 135 -6.98 -7.47 10.32
N PHE A 136 -6.95 -6.57 9.34
CA PHE A 136 -7.30 -6.92 7.95
C PHE A 136 -6.36 -8.00 7.40
N TYR A 137 -5.07 -7.86 7.60
CA TYR A 137 -4.10 -8.85 7.15
C TYR A 137 -4.19 -10.16 7.92
N GLU A 138 -4.44 -10.12 9.22
CA GLU A 138 -4.69 -11.34 10.03
C GLU A 138 -5.87 -12.14 9.49
N ARG A 139 -6.97 -11.48 9.13
CA ARG A 139 -8.12 -12.15 8.51
C ARG A 139 -7.79 -12.78 7.16
N ASN A 140 -6.71 -12.34 6.50
CA ASN A 140 -6.21 -12.87 5.24
C ASN A 140 -5.04 -13.85 5.40
N GLY A 141 -4.85 -14.38 6.61
CA GLY A 141 -3.87 -15.44 6.88
C GLY A 141 -2.45 -14.95 7.17
N PHE A 142 -2.22 -13.65 7.23
CA PHE A 142 -0.92 -13.10 7.62
C PHE A 142 -0.74 -13.09 9.13
N ALA A 143 0.48 -13.34 9.57
CA ALA A 143 0.86 -13.27 10.99
C ALA A 143 2.17 -12.49 11.14
N LEU A 144 2.30 -11.78 12.26
CA LEU A 144 3.54 -11.10 12.63
C LEU A 144 4.66 -12.14 12.79
N ASP A 145 5.83 -11.87 12.24
CA ASP A 145 6.99 -12.77 12.35
C ASP A 145 8.09 -12.25 13.29
N GLY A 146 7.85 -11.11 13.95
CA GLY A 146 8.74 -10.51 14.93
C GLY A 146 9.73 -9.50 14.36
N LEU A 147 9.84 -9.36 13.03
CA LEU A 147 10.74 -8.38 12.44
C LEU A 147 10.09 -6.98 12.42
N ARG A 148 10.86 -5.97 12.81
CA ARG A 148 10.44 -4.58 12.91
C ARG A 148 11.46 -3.68 12.21
N ARG A 149 10.99 -2.69 11.48
CA ARG A 149 11.81 -1.61 10.91
C ARG A 149 11.46 -0.29 11.56
N GLU A 150 12.47 0.37 12.09
CA GLU A 150 12.32 1.74 12.56
C GLU A 150 12.42 2.72 11.38
N ASP A 151 11.56 3.73 11.39
CA ASP A 151 11.65 4.85 10.47
C ASP A 151 12.29 6.03 11.21
N GLU A 152 13.55 6.34 10.89
CA GLU A 152 14.32 7.40 11.57
C GLU A 152 13.70 8.79 11.38
N HIS A 153 13.02 9.02 10.26
CA HIS A 153 12.39 10.31 9.95
C HIS A 153 10.95 10.38 10.47
N ARG A 154 10.31 9.23 10.66
CA ARG A 154 8.91 9.10 11.09
C ARG A 154 8.79 7.99 12.15
N PRO A 155 9.36 8.21 13.35
CA PRO A 155 9.47 7.12 14.35
C PRO A 155 8.13 6.53 14.77
N LEU A 156 7.03 7.29 14.68
CA LEU A 156 5.68 6.79 14.97
C LEU A 156 5.09 5.93 13.83
N LEU A 157 5.76 5.86 12.68
CA LEU A 157 5.39 5.02 11.54
C LEU A 157 6.34 3.85 11.33
N SER A 158 7.05 3.42 12.36
CA SER A 158 7.81 2.17 12.33
C SER A 158 6.91 1.02 11.89
N SER A 159 7.47 0.09 11.13
CA SER A 159 6.74 -0.99 10.50
C SER A 159 7.06 -2.34 11.12
N VAL A 160 6.11 -3.25 11.06
CA VAL A 160 6.27 -4.66 11.41
C VAL A 160 6.00 -5.53 10.18
N ARG A 161 6.69 -6.67 10.11
CA ARG A 161 6.51 -7.61 9.01
C ARG A 161 5.43 -8.62 9.34
N MET A 162 4.60 -8.91 8.35
CA MET A 162 3.62 -10.01 8.41
C MET A 162 3.87 -10.97 7.24
N VAL A 163 3.61 -12.23 7.47
CA VAL A 163 3.90 -13.33 6.53
C VAL A 163 2.75 -14.34 6.53
N ARG A 164 2.41 -14.84 5.39
CA ARG A 164 1.48 -15.99 5.24
C ARG A 164 2.01 -17.05 4.30
#